data_92b55ce8e73b88028466c2a88740593a
#
_entry.id   92b55ce8e73b88028466c2a88740593a
#
_cell.length_a   1.000
_cell.length_b   1.000
_cell.length_c   1.000
_cell.angle_alpha   90.00
_cell.angle_beta   90.00
_cell.angle_gamma   90.00
#
_symmetry.space_group_name_H-M   'P 1'
#
loop_
_entity.id
_entity.type
_entity.pdbx_description
1 polymer ?
#
loop_
_entity_poly.entity_id
_entity_poly.type
_entity_poly.pdbx_seq_one_letter_code
_entity_poly.pdbx_strand_id
1 'polypeptide(L)'
;MIIKDVQVHYRNIPLLVPFKTALRQANEIDSIEVEITLDNGIKGTGAAAPTVVITGDSTESIMSVAAGPVKEALSGHDLRDFQEALKKVQRCCTGNTSAKAAADIALYDAYSKWLNIPLYAYLGGQKNLRTSMTIGVDTPEKMAWDAEKSVEAGFHLLKIKVGTYPEIDLERIEAVRRAVSPDVKLRLDANQAWEPKQAVQILQELEKKDFGIEFVEQPVRADDWEGLKFVTERTKLPVMADESLFSAKDALKLIAGRFADLINIKLMKCGGISEAWKIADIAEANGVKCMVGSMMEPSLSVAAAAHFAAAHPNVVYMDLDAPLWLSEEPDHLTYDGEDVLLSDQPGIGIVQPV
;
A
#
# COMPACT_ATOMS: atom_id res chain seq x y z
N MET A 1 -8.12 29.86 8.60
CA MET A 1 -8.14 28.38 8.73
C MET A 1 -6.76 27.93 9.19
N ILE A 2 -6.49 28.24 10.45
CA ILE A 2 -5.16 28.08 11.03
C ILE A 2 -5.06 26.72 11.71
N ILE A 3 -3.97 25.99 11.48
CA ILE A 3 -3.64 24.78 12.22
C ILE A 3 -3.27 25.19 13.65
N LYS A 4 -4.15 24.84 14.59
CA LYS A 4 -4.05 25.24 16.00
C LYS A 4 -3.23 24.26 16.81
N ASP A 5 -3.37 22.96 16.52
CA ASP A 5 -2.66 21.89 17.23
C ASP A 5 -2.42 20.68 16.33
N VAL A 6 -1.36 19.94 16.66
CA VAL A 6 -1.03 18.64 16.08
C VAL A 6 -0.78 17.68 17.24
N GLN A 7 -1.58 16.64 17.34
CA GLN A 7 -1.48 15.60 18.36
C GLN A 7 -1.12 14.26 17.75
N VAL A 8 -0.46 13.41 18.54
CA VAL A 8 -0.04 12.08 18.13
C VAL A 8 -0.59 11.06 19.11
N HIS A 9 -1.28 10.06 18.59
CA HIS A 9 -1.86 8.99 19.38
C HIS A 9 -1.25 7.65 18.95
N TYR A 10 -1.16 6.71 19.87
CA TYR A 10 -0.65 5.37 19.65
C TYR A 10 -1.71 4.34 20.02
N ARG A 11 -1.89 3.35 19.17
CA ARG A 11 -2.66 2.14 19.45
C ARG A 11 -1.91 0.90 18.97
N ASN A 12 -2.06 -0.19 19.70
CA ASN A 12 -1.67 -1.53 19.23
C ASN A 12 -2.94 -2.29 18.83
N ILE A 13 -2.93 -2.91 17.66
CA ILE A 13 -4.08 -3.59 17.07
C ILE A 13 -3.72 -5.03 16.77
N PRO A 14 -4.33 -6.01 17.45
CA PRO A 14 -4.10 -7.42 17.19
C PRO A 14 -4.58 -7.83 15.79
N LEU A 15 -3.94 -8.83 15.21
CA LEU A 15 -4.40 -9.49 13.99
C LEU A 15 -5.31 -10.68 14.33
N LEU A 16 -6.28 -10.95 13.46
CA LEU A 16 -7.17 -12.13 13.56
C LEU A 16 -6.38 -13.43 13.43
N VAL A 17 -5.37 -13.44 12.57
CA VAL A 17 -4.42 -14.54 12.36
C VAL A 17 -3.03 -13.97 12.10
N PRO A 18 -1.94 -14.72 12.38
CA PRO A 18 -0.59 -14.24 12.09
C PRO A 18 -0.37 -13.97 10.61
N PHE A 19 0.11 -12.77 10.27
CA PHE A 19 0.50 -12.41 8.90
C PHE A 19 1.94 -12.79 8.63
N LYS A 20 2.19 -13.58 7.58
CA LYS A 20 3.51 -14.12 7.24
C LYS A 20 3.94 -13.72 5.82
N THR A 21 5.16 -13.22 5.69
CA THR A 21 5.86 -12.97 4.42
C THR A 21 7.26 -13.57 4.46
N ALA A 22 8.01 -13.48 3.35
CA ALA A 22 9.42 -13.87 3.34
C ALA A 22 10.28 -13.06 4.31
N LEU A 23 9.89 -11.82 4.63
CA LEU A 23 10.67 -10.88 5.45
C LEU A 23 10.32 -10.91 6.94
N ARG A 24 9.05 -11.21 7.29
CA ARG A 24 8.58 -11.12 8.68
C ARG A 24 7.32 -11.92 8.96
N GLN A 25 7.07 -12.12 10.26
CA GLN A 25 5.77 -12.51 10.80
C GLN A 25 5.30 -11.44 11.78
N ALA A 26 4.00 -11.11 11.75
CA ALA A 26 3.36 -10.18 12.67
C ALA A 26 2.10 -10.81 13.26
N ASN A 27 1.83 -10.57 14.55
CA ASN A 27 0.60 -10.97 15.25
C ASN A 27 -0.25 -9.75 15.62
N GLU A 28 0.30 -8.56 15.50
CA GLU A 28 -0.30 -7.27 15.81
C GLU A 28 0.37 -6.19 14.97
N ILE A 29 -0.24 -5.02 14.91
CA ILE A 29 0.35 -3.82 14.33
C ILE A 29 0.32 -2.66 15.32
N ASP A 30 1.31 -1.78 15.22
CA ASP A 30 1.26 -0.48 15.86
C ASP A 30 0.62 0.52 14.88
N SER A 31 -0.36 1.29 15.37
CA SER A 31 -0.97 2.41 14.67
C SER A 31 -0.57 3.71 15.34
N ILE A 32 0.08 4.60 14.59
CA ILE A 32 0.43 5.93 15.04
C ILE A 32 -0.46 6.92 14.28
N GLU A 33 -1.38 7.56 15.01
CA GLU A 33 -2.32 8.51 14.45
C GLU A 33 -1.85 9.94 14.66
N VAL A 34 -1.92 10.75 13.61
CA VAL A 34 -1.68 12.19 13.64
C VAL A 34 -3.02 12.89 13.50
N GLU A 35 -3.42 13.66 14.53
CA GLU A 35 -4.60 14.50 14.51
C GLU A 35 -4.20 15.97 14.36
N ILE A 36 -4.73 16.64 13.33
CA ILE A 36 -4.57 18.07 13.09
C ILE A 36 -5.89 18.78 13.45
N THR A 37 -5.84 19.73 14.37
CA THR A 37 -7.01 20.53 14.75
C THR A 37 -6.89 21.96 14.21
N LEU A 38 -7.93 22.42 13.50
CA LEU A 38 -8.03 23.76 12.95
C LEU A 38 -8.69 24.73 13.97
N ASP A 39 -8.51 26.03 13.75
CA ASP A 39 -9.07 27.11 14.60
C ASP A 39 -10.61 27.13 14.63
N ASN A 40 -11.27 26.58 13.63
CA ASN A 40 -12.73 26.42 13.54
C ASN A 40 -13.24 25.08 14.12
N GLY A 41 -12.38 24.28 14.74
CA GLY A 41 -12.71 23.01 15.38
C GLY A 41 -12.73 21.79 14.47
N ILE A 42 -12.50 21.93 13.15
CA ILE A 42 -12.36 20.80 12.24
C ILE A 42 -11.10 20.00 12.62
N LYS A 43 -11.23 18.69 12.61
CA LYS A 43 -10.16 17.75 12.88
C LYS A 43 -9.90 16.88 11.64
N GLY A 44 -8.65 16.81 11.22
CA GLY A 44 -8.18 15.85 10.24
C GLY A 44 -7.28 14.82 10.88
N THR A 45 -7.45 13.56 10.50
CA THR A 45 -6.69 12.43 11.02
C THR A 45 -6.00 11.67 9.91
N GLY A 46 -4.80 11.18 10.19
CA GLY A 46 -4.06 10.26 9.34
C GLY A 46 -3.29 9.28 10.19
N ALA A 47 -3.00 8.12 9.66
CA ALA A 47 -2.32 7.07 10.41
C ALA A 47 -1.09 6.53 9.67
N ALA A 48 -0.15 5.99 10.44
CA ALA A 48 1.00 5.26 9.97
C ALA A 48 1.18 3.95 10.73
N ALA A 49 1.76 2.96 10.06
CA ALA A 49 2.24 1.73 10.66
C ALA A 49 3.75 1.61 10.49
N PRO A 50 4.52 1.32 11.56
CA PRO A 50 5.96 1.09 11.44
C PRO A 50 6.24 -0.21 10.70
N THR A 51 7.17 -0.14 9.76
CA THR A 51 7.63 -1.32 9.02
C THR A 51 9.15 -1.23 8.87
N VAL A 52 9.87 -1.48 9.97
CA VAL A 52 11.33 -1.29 10.06
C VAL A 52 12.09 -2.00 8.94
N VAL A 53 11.65 -3.20 8.54
CA VAL A 53 12.31 -4.00 7.49
C VAL A 53 12.11 -3.44 6.07
N ILE A 54 11.19 -2.49 5.86
CA ILE A 54 10.90 -1.87 4.56
C ILE A 54 11.27 -0.40 4.57
N THR A 55 10.67 0.40 5.48
CA THR A 55 10.86 1.86 5.53
C THR A 55 12.01 2.28 6.44
N GLY A 56 12.44 1.41 7.35
CA GLY A 56 13.37 1.77 8.43
C GLY A 56 12.72 2.55 9.58
N ASP A 57 11.44 2.86 9.48
CA ASP A 57 10.71 3.63 10.49
C ASP A 57 10.23 2.72 11.63
N SER A 58 10.60 3.05 12.88
CA SER A 58 10.07 2.42 14.09
C SER A 58 8.92 3.24 14.68
N THR A 59 8.16 2.64 15.61
CA THR A 59 7.11 3.31 16.38
C THR A 59 7.62 4.60 17.01
N GLU A 60 8.79 4.54 17.67
CA GLU A 60 9.39 5.68 18.36
C GLU A 60 9.82 6.77 17.38
N SER A 61 10.40 6.39 16.24
CA SER A 61 10.84 7.36 15.23
C SER A 61 9.65 8.09 14.60
N ILE A 62 8.56 7.38 14.29
CA ILE A 62 7.33 7.96 13.75
C ILE A 62 6.73 8.93 14.78
N MET A 63 6.56 8.49 16.03
CA MET A 63 6.01 9.33 17.11
C MET A 63 6.86 10.58 17.33
N SER A 64 8.18 10.44 17.40
CA SER A 64 9.11 11.55 17.61
C SER A 64 9.05 12.58 16.47
N VAL A 65 9.03 12.13 15.22
CA VAL A 65 8.98 13.02 14.06
C VAL A 65 7.61 13.70 13.97
N ALA A 66 6.51 12.99 14.23
CA ALA A 66 5.17 13.55 14.18
C ALA A 66 4.96 14.61 15.31
N ALA A 67 5.40 14.33 16.54
CA ALA A 67 5.25 15.23 17.68
C ALA A 67 6.26 16.40 17.70
N GLY A 68 7.37 16.31 17.00
CA GLY A 68 8.41 17.33 16.88
C GLY A 68 8.39 18.03 15.51
N PRO A 69 9.24 17.62 14.56
CA PRO A 69 9.41 18.31 13.28
C PRO A 69 8.11 18.59 12.50
N VAL A 70 7.17 17.63 12.47
CA VAL A 70 5.88 17.81 11.79
C VAL A 70 5.04 18.88 12.50
N LYS A 71 4.91 18.78 13.83
CA LYS A 71 4.17 19.75 14.64
C LYS A 71 4.75 21.14 14.49
N GLU A 72 6.08 21.30 14.55
CA GLU A 72 6.75 22.59 14.36
C GLU A 72 6.48 23.18 12.98
N ALA A 73 6.54 22.35 11.92
CA ALA A 73 6.32 22.80 10.56
C ALA A 73 4.89 23.27 10.29
N LEU A 74 3.90 22.68 10.97
CA LEU A 74 2.48 22.92 10.71
C LEU A 74 1.82 23.90 11.69
N SER A 75 2.32 24.05 12.92
CA SER A 75 1.70 24.93 13.94
C SER A 75 1.61 26.37 13.45
N GLY A 76 0.40 26.93 13.51
CA GLY A 76 0.13 28.30 13.07
C GLY A 76 0.05 28.48 11.54
N HIS A 77 0.20 27.43 10.75
CA HIS A 77 0.10 27.50 9.29
C HIS A 77 -1.36 27.68 8.85
N ASP A 78 -1.59 28.51 7.84
CA ASP A 78 -2.91 28.66 7.23
C ASP A 78 -3.13 27.56 6.19
N LEU A 79 -4.03 26.63 6.49
CA LEU A 79 -4.31 25.47 5.63
C LEU A 79 -4.87 25.85 4.23
N ARG A 80 -5.27 27.11 4.01
CA ARG A 80 -5.61 27.62 2.67
C ARG A 80 -4.39 27.61 1.74
N ASP A 81 -3.19 27.76 2.28
CA ASP A 81 -1.95 27.50 1.56
C ASP A 81 -1.57 26.02 1.64
N PHE A 82 -2.48 25.20 1.11
CA PHE A 82 -2.45 23.73 1.22
C PHE A 82 -1.18 23.11 0.65
N GLN A 83 -0.75 23.58 -0.53
CA GLN A 83 0.44 23.04 -1.19
C GLN A 83 1.72 23.32 -0.38
N GLU A 84 1.79 24.45 0.30
CA GLU A 84 2.94 24.77 1.15
C GLU A 84 2.92 23.94 2.45
N ALA A 85 1.72 23.66 3.02
CA ALA A 85 1.59 22.73 4.14
C ALA A 85 2.16 21.34 3.81
N LEU A 86 1.78 20.78 2.66
CA LEU A 86 2.29 19.49 2.18
C LEU A 86 3.82 19.53 1.99
N LYS A 87 4.36 20.59 1.38
CA LYS A 87 5.81 20.75 1.22
C LYS A 87 6.56 20.85 2.55
N LYS A 88 5.98 21.55 3.54
CA LYS A 88 6.56 21.63 4.89
C LYS A 88 6.66 20.27 5.54
N VAL A 89 5.62 19.43 5.44
CA VAL A 89 5.66 18.03 5.91
C VAL A 89 6.77 17.26 5.22
N GLN A 90 6.86 17.34 3.89
CA GLN A 90 7.89 16.58 3.16
C GLN A 90 9.32 17.01 3.49
N ARG A 91 9.52 18.27 3.87
CA ARG A 91 10.83 18.87 4.17
C ARG A 91 11.20 18.89 5.66
N CYS A 92 10.30 18.52 6.57
CA CYS A 92 10.51 18.64 8.01
C CYS A 92 11.69 17.80 8.53
N CYS A 93 12.01 16.69 7.87
CA CYS A 93 13.15 15.83 8.17
C CYS A 93 13.58 15.01 6.96
N THR A 94 14.73 14.34 7.04
CA THR A 94 15.17 13.33 6.09
C THR A 94 14.60 11.97 6.48
N GLY A 95 14.14 11.17 5.50
CA GLY A 95 13.52 9.86 5.79
C GLY A 95 12.18 10.01 6.53
N ASN A 96 11.88 9.02 7.38
CA ASN A 96 10.65 8.94 8.18
C ASN A 96 9.37 9.14 7.34
N THR A 97 9.32 8.42 6.23
CA THR A 97 8.24 8.56 5.25
C THR A 97 6.88 8.18 5.82
N SER A 98 6.85 7.23 6.78
CA SER A 98 5.61 6.84 7.46
C SER A 98 5.02 7.97 8.30
N ALA A 99 5.85 8.71 9.06
CA ALA A 99 5.38 9.88 9.82
C ALA A 99 4.88 10.99 8.90
N LYS A 100 5.56 11.23 7.78
CA LYS A 100 5.13 12.19 6.75
C LYS A 100 3.82 11.77 6.11
N ALA A 101 3.64 10.47 5.84
CA ALA A 101 2.40 9.94 5.28
C ALA A 101 1.22 10.18 6.22
N ALA A 102 1.36 9.90 7.53
CA ALA A 102 0.30 10.18 8.50
C ALA A 102 -0.09 11.67 8.53
N ALA A 103 0.91 12.57 8.54
CA ALA A 103 0.66 14.01 8.53
C ALA A 103 0.06 14.53 7.20
N ASP A 104 0.53 14.01 6.07
CA ASP A 104 0.00 14.31 4.74
C ASP A 104 -1.46 13.87 4.61
N ILE A 105 -1.79 12.65 5.05
CA ILE A 105 -3.15 12.12 5.10
C ILE A 105 -4.04 13.01 5.99
N ALA A 106 -3.57 13.39 7.18
CA ALA A 106 -4.31 14.25 8.10
C ALA A 106 -4.60 15.64 7.50
N LEU A 107 -3.67 16.19 6.72
CA LEU A 107 -3.88 17.46 6.00
C LEU A 107 -4.96 17.30 4.92
N TYR A 108 -4.92 16.24 4.14
CA TYR A 108 -5.94 15.95 3.12
C TYR A 108 -7.32 15.72 3.74
N ASP A 109 -7.39 15.00 4.85
CA ASP A 109 -8.63 14.75 5.59
C ASP A 109 -9.21 16.07 6.17
N ALA A 110 -8.38 16.91 6.82
CA ALA A 110 -8.81 18.22 7.33
C ALA A 110 -9.31 19.14 6.21
N TYR A 111 -8.59 19.17 5.09
CA TYR A 111 -8.91 20.07 3.97
C TYR A 111 -10.20 19.66 3.26
N SER A 112 -10.39 18.38 2.98
CA SER A 112 -11.62 17.87 2.35
C SER A 112 -12.83 17.96 3.29
N LYS A 113 -12.66 17.77 4.62
CA LYS A 113 -13.69 18.06 5.62
C LYS A 113 -14.07 19.54 5.63
N TRP A 114 -13.11 20.45 5.53
CA TRP A 114 -13.39 21.88 5.45
C TRP A 114 -14.17 22.23 4.17
N LEU A 115 -13.87 21.60 3.06
CA LEU A 115 -14.64 21.75 1.81
C LEU A 115 -16.00 21.04 1.84
N ASN A 116 -16.25 20.23 2.87
CA ASN A 116 -17.45 19.41 3.05
C ASN A 116 -17.69 18.42 1.89
N ILE A 117 -16.61 17.79 1.42
CA ILE A 117 -16.65 16.77 0.35
C ILE A 117 -15.81 15.54 0.73
N PRO A 118 -16.12 14.35 0.20
CA PRO A 118 -15.25 13.17 0.35
C PRO A 118 -13.87 13.41 -0.26
N LEU A 119 -12.85 12.76 0.29
CA LEU A 119 -11.47 12.93 -0.19
C LEU A 119 -11.31 12.53 -1.67
N TYR A 120 -11.93 11.43 -2.13
CA TYR A 120 -11.87 11.05 -3.54
C TYR A 120 -12.45 12.13 -4.47
N ALA A 121 -13.52 12.84 -4.03
CA ALA A 121 -14.13 13.92 -4.81
C ALA A 121 -13.22 15.16 -4.83
N TYR A 122 -12.54 15.47 -3.74
CA TYR A 122 -11.49 16.50 -3.71
C TYR A 122 -10.37 16.18 -4.69
N LEU A 123 -9.95 14.91 -4.74
CA LEU A 123 -8.90 14.44 -5.65
C LEU A 123 -9.36 14.34 -7.12
N GLY A 124 -10.67 14.49 -7.39
CA GLY A 124 -11.20 14.65 -8.74
C GLY A 124 -11.70 13.38 -9.41
N GLY A 125 -11.92 12.29 -8.68
CA GLY A 125 -12.41 11.07 -9.30
C GLY A 125 -13.06 10.07 -8.35
N GLN A 126 -13.89 9.21 -8.92
CA GLN A 126 -14.46 8.05 -8.26
C GLN A 126 -14.55 6.91 -9.26
N LYS A 127 -13.89 5.81 -9.01
CA LYS A 127 -14.05 4.56 -9.76
C LYS A 127 -14.25 3.40 -8.79
N ASN A 128 -14.82 2.33 -9.29
CA ASN A 128 -14.94 1.09 -8.54
C ASN A 128 -13.54 0.53 -8.22
N LEU A 129 -13.35 0.13 -6.98
CA LEU A 129 -12.10 -0.44 -6.50
C LEU A 129 -12.29 -1.93 -6.24
N ARG A 130 -11.30 -2.73 -6.64
CA ARG A 130 -11.23 -4.14 -6.32
C ARG A 130 -9.87 -4.47 -5.76
N THR A 131 -9.83 -5.09 -4.59
CA THR A 131 -8.58 -5.53 -3.95
C THR A 131 -8.32 -7.01 -4.20
N SER A 132 -7.06 -7.40 -4.18
CA SER A 132 -6.69 -8.81 -4.01
C SER A 132 -6.81 -9.22 -2.54
N MET A 133 -6.97 -10.53 -2.30
CA MET A 133 -6.80 -11.12 -0.98
C MET A 133 -5.44 -11.79 -0.88
N THR A 134 -4.70 -11.49 0.15
CA THR A 134 -3.34 -12.03 0.36
C THR A 134 -3.40 -13.44 0.95
N ILE A 135 -2.70 -14.37 0.31
CA ILE A 135 -2.42 -15.71 0.83
C ILE A 135 -1.00 -15.70 1.40
N GLY A 136 -0.89 -15.76 2.72
CA GLY A 136 0.38 -15.76 3.42
C GLY A 136 1.23 -17.00 3.12
N VAL A 137 2.56 -16.88 3.26
CA VAL A 137 3.47 -18.01 3.07
C VAL A 137 3.24 -19.09 4.13
N ASP A 138 2.98 -20.32 3.67
CA ASP A 138 2.85 -21.51 4.52
C ASP A 138 3.14 -22.79 3.69
N THR A 139 2.70 -23.98 4.16
CA THR A 139 2.76 -25.20 3.36
C THR A 139 1.84 -25.11 2.14
N PRO A 140 2.11 -25.87 1.05
CA PRO A 140 1.25 -25.88 -0.14
C PRO A 140 -0.22 -26.17 0.18
N GLU A 141 -0.49 -27.13 1.09
CA GLU A 141 -1.85 -27.53 1.48
C GLU A 141 -2.57 -26.42 2.23
N LYS A 142 -1.87 -25.72 3.15
CA LYS A 142 -2.45 -24.60 3.90
C LYS A 142 -2.77 -23.44 2.98
N MET A 143 -1.87 -23.09 2.06
CA MET A 143 -2.06 -22.02 1.09
C MET A 143 -3.22 -22.34 0.13
N ALA A 144 -3.36 -23.58 -0.30
CA ALA A 144 -4.48 -24.05 -1.12
C ALA A 144 -5.81 -23.88 -0.37
N TRP A 145 -5.86 -24.28 0.89
CA TRP A 145 -7.04 -24.13 1.74
C TRP A 145 -7.40 -22.65 1.97
N ASP A 146 -6.40 -21.78 2.25
CA ASP A 146 -6.62 -20.35 2.42
C ASP A 146 -7.16 -19.70 1.13
N ALA A 147 -6.66 -20.14 -0.03
CA ALA A 147 -7.15 -19.68 -1.33
C ALA A 147 -8.62 -20.08 -1.58
N GLU A 148 -9.01 -21.33 -1.26
CA GLU A 148 -10.41 -21.76 -1.35
C GLU A 148 -11.31 -20.90 -0.46
N LYS A 149 -10.91 -20.66 0.81
CA LYS A 149 -11.66 -19.81 1.74
C LYS A 149 -11.80 -18.38 1.27
N SER A 150 -10.76 -17.84 0.65
CA SER A 150 -10.80 -16.48 0.07
C SER A 150 -11.79 -16.41 -1.11
N VAL A 151 -11.82 -17.43 -1.96
CA VAL A 151 -12.79 -17.50 -3.08
C VAL A 151 -14.23 -17.67 -2.56
N GLU A 152 -14.44 -18.49 -1.54
CA GLU A 152 -15.75 -18.63 -0.86
C GLU A 152 -16.22 -17.30 -0.26
N ALA A 153 -15.30 -16.43 0.18
CA ALA A 153 -15.57 -15.09 0.69
C ALA A 153 -15.74 -14.02 -0.41
N GLY A 154 -15.72 -14.42 -1.70
CA GLY A 154 -16.00 -13.52 -2.83
C GLY A 154 -14.76 -12.87 -3.46
N PHE A 155 -13.55 -13.37 -3.19
CA PHE A 155 -12.32 -12.84 -3.81
C PHE A 155 -11.93 -13.67 -5.04
N HIS A 156 -11.84 -13.03 -6.18
CA HIS A 156 -11.38 -13.62 -7.44
C HIS A 156 -10.00 -13.09 -7.88
N LEU A 157 -9.39 -12.27 -7.03
CA LEU A 157 -8.02 -11.79 -7.15
C LEU A 157 -7.24 -12.23 -5.92
N LEU A 158 -6.26 -13.11 -6.09
CA LEU A 158 -5.45 -13.64 -4.99
C LEU A 158 -3.99 -13.21 -5.14
N LYS A 159 -3.41 -12.64 -4.07
CA LYS A 159 -1.98 -12.33 -3.98
C LYS A 159 -1.26 -13.41 -3.19
N ILE A 160 -0.41 -14.16 -3.85
CA ILE A 160 0.30 -15.31 -3.29
C ILE A 160 1.68 -14.86 -2.80
N LYS A 161 1.91 -14.92 -1.50
CA LYS A 161 3.23 -14.70 -0.92
C LYS A 161 4.12 -15.92 -1.12
N VAL A 162 5.35 -15.70 -1.58
CA VAL A 162 6.35 -16.75 -1.86
C VAL A 162 7.72 -16.33 -1.30
N GLY A 163 8.75 -17.16 -1.45
CA GLY A 163 10.15 -16.79 -1.21
C GLY A 163 10.77 -17.29 0.08
N THR A 164 9.99 -17.75 1.10
CA THR A 164 10.58 -18.26 2.35
C THR A 164 11.48 -19.50 2.13
N TYR A 165 11.05 -20.37 1.22
CA TYR A 165 11.82 -21.53 0.73
C TYR A 165 11.59 -21.60 -0.78
N PRO A 166 12.42 -20.91 -1.59
CA PRO A 166 12.19 -20.77 -3.03
C PRO A 166 12.12 -22.08 -3.80
N GLU A 167 12.73 -23.12 -3.27
CA GLU A 167 12.73 -24.48 -3.87
C GLU A 167 11.35 -25.14 -3.89
N ILE A 168 10.42 -24.71 -3.03
CA ILE A 168 9.04 -25.21 -2.99
C ILE A 168 8.01 -24.18 -3.46
N ASP A 169 8.42 -23.00 -3.88
CA ASP A 169 7.48 -21.94 -4.31
C ASP A 169 6.64 -22.38 -5.51
N LEU A 170 7.23 -23.10 -6.45
CA LEU A 170 6.49 -23.64 -7.58
C LEU A 170 5.37 -24.58 -7.13
N GLU A 171 5.67 -25.45 -6.16
CA GLU A 171 4.69 -26.40 -5.59
C GLU A 171 3.56 -25.66 -4.85
N ARG A 172 3.88 -24.59 -4.10
CA ARG A 172 2.90 -23.71 -3.44
C ARG A 172 1.94 -23.09 -4.45
N ILE A 173 2.48 -22.49 -5.51
CA ILE A 173 1.68 -21.84 -6.56
C ILE A 173 0.81 -22.86 -7.28
N GLU A 174 1.34 -24.06 -7.57
CA GLU A 174 0.57 -25.15 -8.18
C GLU A 174 -0.57 -25.63 -7.27
N ALA A 175 -0.32 -25.76 -5.97
CA ALA A 175 -1.34 -26.17 -5.01
C ALA A 175 -2.49 -25.15 -4.96
N VAL A 176 -2.17 -23.86 -4.87
CA VAL A 176 -3.17 -22.79 -4.92
C VAL A 176 -3.92 -22.82 -6.25
N ARG A 177 -3.23 -22.92 -7.40
CA ARG A 177 -3.89 -22.94 -8.72
C ARG A 177 -4.86 -24.12 -8.89
N ARG A 178 -4.53 -25.29 -8.34
CA ARG A 178 -5.41 -26.48 -8.39
C ARG A 178 -6.64 -26.37 -7.50
N ALA A 179 -6.53 -25.61 -6.41
CA ALA A 179 -7.58 -25.42 -5.44
C ALA A 179 -8.68 -24.45 -5.88
N VAL A 180 -8.39 -23.54 -6.82
CA VAL A 180 -9.33 -22.50 -7.23
C VAL A 180 -9.65 -22.56 -8.74
N SER A 181 -10.79 -21.95 -9.14
CA SER A 181 -11.21 -21.90 -10.56
C SER A 181 -10.17 -21.20 -11.45
N PRO A 182 -10.00 -21.61 -12.72
CA PRO A 182 -9.14 -20.91 -13.69
C PRO A 182 -9.46 -19.42 -13.85
N ASP A 183 -10.68 -18.99 -13.58
CA ASP A 183 -11.09 -17.59 -13.69
C ASP A 183 -10.51 -16.71 -12.56
N VAL A 184 -10.09 -17.31 -11.43
CA VAL A 184 -9.41 -16.61 -10.34
C VAL A 184 -8.03 -16.18 -10.81
N LYS A 185 -7.77 -14.86 -10.74
CA LYS A 185 -6.48 -14.26 -11.09
C LYS A 185 -5.48 -14.38 -9.96
N LEU A 186 -4.25 -14.67 -10.29
CA LEU A 186 -3.15 -14.80 -9.32
C LEU A 186 -2.14 -13.66 -9.52
N ARG A 187 -1.64 -13.13 -8.43
CA ARG A 187 -0.51 -12.21 -8.34
C ARG A 187 0.53 -12.84 -7.44
N LEU A 188 1.79 -12.76 -7.80
CA LEU A 188 2.87 -13.29 -6.98
C LEU A 188 3.60 -12.16 -6.30
N ASP A 189 3.98 -12.33 -5.04
CA ASP A 189 4.83 -11.39 -4.32
C ASP A 189 5.94 -12.16 -3.61
N ALA A 190 7.15 -12.01 -4.11
CA ALA A 190 8.33 -12.67 -3.57
C ALA A 190 9.00 -11.87 -2.44
N ASN A 191 8.58 -10.63 -2.19
CA ASN A 191 9.13 -9.77 -1.15
C ASN A 191 10.68 -9.82 -1.11
N GLN A 192 11.33 -9.65 -2.27
CA GLN A 192 12.79 -9.59 -2.42
C GLN A 192 13.53 -10.93 -2.22
N ALA A 193 12.84 -12.06 -2.18
CA ALA A 193 13.44 -13.31 -1.67
C ALA A 193 14.27 -14.11 -2.69
N TRP A 194 14.11 -13.84 -3.99
CA TRP A 194 14.78 -14.64 -5.01
C TRP A 194 16.08 -14.00 -5.51
N GLU A 195 17.05 -14.84 -5.84
CA GLU A 195 18.19 -14.42 -6.66
C GLU A 195 17.76 -14.23 -8.13
N PRO A 196 18.38 -13.31 -8.91
CA PRO A 196 17.91 -12.99 -10.25
C PRO A 196 17.79 -14.19 -11.20
N LYS A 197 18.75 -15.11 -11.17
CA LYS A 197 18.72 -16.32 -12.01
C LYS A 197 17.64 -17.30 -11.57
N GLN A 198 17.44 -17.43 -10.27
CA GLN A 198 16.40 -18.27 -9.67
C GLN A 198 15.01 -17.73 -10.03
N ALA A 199 14.80 -16.40 -9.90
CA ALA A 199 13.57 -15.74 -10.31
C ALA A 199 13.21 -16.07 -11.77
N VAL A 200 14.16 -15.90 -12.69
CA VAL A 200 13.95 -16.23 -14.12
C VAL A 200 13.56 -17.69 -14.30
N GLN A 201 14.23 -18.63 -13.62
CA GLN A 201 13.91 -20.06 -13.73
C GLN A 201 12.49 -20.37 -13.26
N ILE A 202 12.09 -19.86 -12.07
CA ILE A 202 10.75 -20.07 -11.52
C ILE A 202 9.69 -19.48 -12.45
N LEU A 203 9.88 -18.22 -12.90
CA LEU A 203 8.91 -17.53 -13.75
C LEU A 203 8.76 -18.21 -15.12
N GLN A 204 9.85 -18.67 -15.73
CA GLN A 204 9.78 -19.40 -16.99
C GLN A 204 9.08 -20.76 -16.86
N GLU A 205 9.19 -21.46 -15.73
CA GLU A 205 8.40 -22.66 -15.47
C GLU A 205 6.91 -22.35 -15.32
N LEU A 206 6.56 -21.25 -14.63
CA LEU A 206 5.17 -20.80 -14.48
C LEU A 206 4.55 -20.37 -15.82
N GLU A 207 5.31 -19.70 -16.68
CA GLU A 207 4.87 -19.31 -18.03
C GLU A 207 4.46 -20.51 -18.90
N LYS A 208 5.13 -21.67 -18.74
CA LYS A 208 4.78 -22.89 -19.47
C LYS A 208 3.43 -23.50 -19.03
N LYS A 209 2.97 -23.16 -17.81
CA LYS A 209 1.80 -23.78 -17.17
C LYS A 209 0.52 -22.97 -17.34
N ASP A 210 0.60 -21.70 -17.79
CA ASP A 210 -0.53 -20.79 -18.00
C ASP A 210 -1.49 -20.73 -16.79
N PHE A 211 -0.94 -20.38 -15.64
CA PHE A 211 -1.68 -20.33 -14.37
C PHE A 211 -2.54 -19.09 -14.18
N GLY A 212 -2.67 -18.23 -15.18
CA GLY A 212 -3.43 -16.97 -15.07
C GLY A 212 -2.79 -15.96 -14.11
N ILE A 213 -1.45 -15.94 -14.04
CA ILE A 213 -0.68 -15.00 -13.23
C ILE A 213 -0.66 -13.65 -13.94
N GLU A 214 -1.09 -12.58 -13.23
CA GLU A 214 -1.10 -11.22 -13.78
C GLU A 214 0.30 -10.59 -13.80
N PHE A 215 1.07 -10.77 -12.73
CA PHE A 215 2.43 -10.22 -12.58
C PHE A 215 3.16 -10.86 -11.39
N VAL A 216 4.46 -10.61 -11.31
CA VAL A 216 5.29 -10.89 -10.13
C VAL A 216 5.78 -9.57 -9.52
N GLU A 217 5.58 -9.42 -8.20
CA GLU A 217 5.98 -8.25 -7.42
C GLU A 217 7.31 -8.53 -6.71
N GLN A 218 8.24 -7.57 -6.82
CA GLN A 218 9.57 -7.49 -6.21
C GLN A 218 10.27 -8.86 -6.07
N PRO A 219 10.63 -9.49 -7.19
CA PRO A 219 11.25 -10.82 -7.17
C PRO A 219 12.64 -10.84 -6.50
N VAL A 220 13.41 -9.76 -6.64
CA VAL A 220 14.79 -9.64 -6.17
C VAL A 220 14.95 -8.52 -5.15
N ARG A 221 16.08 -8.43 -4.47
CA ARG A 221 16.38 -7.39 -3.48
C ARG A 221 16.08 -5.99 -3.99
N ALA A 222 15.59 -5.12 -3.10
CA ALA A 222 15.20 -3.74 -3.44
C ALA A 222 16.35 -2.89 -3.98
N ASP A 223 17.57 -3.16 -3.55
CA ASP A 223 18.80 -2.48 -3.96
C ASP A 223 19.46 -3.09 -5.21
N ASP A 224 19.03 -4.27 -5.65
CA ASP A 224 19.53 -4.94 -6.86
C ASP A 224 18.70 -4.54 -8.12
N TRP A 225 18.91 -3.31 -8.57
CA TRP A 225 18.22 -2.76 -9.74
C TRP A 225 18.60 -3.49 -11.04
N GLU A 226 19.85 -3.90 -11.17
CA GLU A 226 20.33 -4.64 -12.34
C GLU A 226 19.77 -6.07 -12.34
N GLY A 227 19.64 -6.70 -11.18
CA GLY A 227 18.95 -7.98 -11.02
C GLY A 227 17.47 -7.88 -11.36
N LEU A 228 16.79 -6.80 -10.94
CA LEU A 228 15.39 -6.55 -11.29
C LEU A 228 15.22 -6.43 -12.80
N LYS A 229 16.09 -5.65 -13.47
CA LYS A 229 16.12 -5.53 -14.93
C LYS A 229 16.41 -6.86 -15.61
N PHE A 230 17.36 -7.61 -15.06
CA PHE A 230 17.70 -8.93 -15.59
C PHE A 230 16.50 -9.88 -15.62
N VAL A 231 15.65 -9.85 -14.58
CA VAL A 231 14.40 -10.62 -14.53
C VAL A 231 13.40 -10.09 -15.53
N THR A 232 13.12 -8.78 -15.52
CA THR A 232 12.15 -8.11 -16.40
C THR A 232 12.40 -8.40 -17.87
N GLU A 233 13.68 -8.39 -18.32
CA GLU A 233 14.05 -8.66 -19.72
C GLU A 233 13.93 -10.13 -20.13
N ARG A 234 13.81 -11.08 -19.16
CA ARG A 234 13.89 -12.53 -19.41
C ARG A 234 12.65 -13.32 -19.06
N THR A 235 11.60 -12.65 -18.61
CA THR A 235 10.27 -13.22 -18.37
C THR A 235 9.24 -12.52 -19.24
N LYS A 236 8.15 -13.23 -19.58
CA LYS A 236 6.98 -12.65 -20.23
C LYS A 236 5.95 -12.16 -19.23
N LEU A 237 6.01 -12.66 -17.99
CA LEU A 237 5.17 -12.16 -16.89
C LEU A 237 5.63 -10.76 -16.53
N PRO A 238 4.72 -9.78 -16.46
CA PRO A 238 5.06 -8.45 -16.03
C PRO A 238 5.72 -8.44 -14.64
N VAL A 239 6.78 -7.66 -14.49
CA VAL A 239 7.51 -7.48 -13.22
C VAL A 239 7.11 -6.15 -12.61
N MET A 240 6.72 -6.18 -11.34
CA MET A 240 6.33 -5.00 -10.56
C MET A 240 7.41 -4.65 -9.53
N ALA A 241 7.85 -3.39 -9.49
CA ALA A 241 8.71 -2.87 -8.44
C ALA A 241 7.86 -2.41 -7.25
N ASP A 242 8.17 -2.92 -6.04
CA ASP A 242 7.59 -2.49 -4.77
C ASP A 242 8.64 -1.84 -3.88
N GLU A 243 9.49 -2.62 -3.22
CA GLU A 243 10.48 -2.10 -2.27
C GLU A 243 11.62 -1.33 -2.95
N SER A 244 11.72 -1.39 -4.27
CA SER A 244 12.63 -0.54 -5.05
C SER A 244 12.09 0.87 -5.32
N LEU A 245 10.84 1.20 -4.92
CA LEU A 245 10.15 2.46 -5.20
C LEU A 245 9.77 3.19 -3.92
N PHE A 246 10.45 4.28 -3.59
CA PHE A 246 10.16 5.14 -2.43
C PHE A 246 9.84 6.59 -2.80
N SER A 247 10.14 7.01 -4.01
CA SER A 247 10.04 8.42 -4.38
C SER A 247 9.76 8.63 -5.87
N ALA A 248 9.35 9.84 -6.23
CA ALA A 248 9.25 10.27 -7.61
C ALA A 248 10.59 10.14 -8.37
N LYS A 249 11.74 10.27 -7.68
CA LYS A 249 13.07 10.08 -8.28
C LYS A 249 13.31 8.59 -8.61
N ASP A 250 12.88 7.70 -7.73
CA ASP A 250 12.99 6.26 -7.98
C ASP A 250 12.09 5.86 -9.13
N ALA A 251 10.85 6.38 -9.20
CA ALA A 251 9.94 6.16 -10.31
C ALA A 251 10.56 6.56 -11.65
N LEU A 252 11.14 7.76 -11.73
CA LEU A 252 11.86 8.22 -12.93
C LEU A 252 12.98 7.27 -13.32
N LYS A 253 13.79 6.84 -12.36
CA LYS A 253 14.91 5.93 -12.61
C LYS A 253 14.45 4.55 -13.05
N LEU A 254 13.45 3.96 -12.33
CA LEU A 254 12.88 2.65 -12.66
C LEU A 254 12.33 2.63 -14.10
N ILE A 255 11.56 3.65 -14.45
CA ILE A 255 10.89 3.76 -15.74
C ILE A 255 11.92 4.03 -16.86
N ALA A 256 12.79 5.02 -16.70
CA ALA A 256 13.80 5.36 -17.71
C ALA A 256 14.77 4.21 -17.98
N GLY A 257 15.13 3.46 -16.96
CA GLY A 257 16.01 2.29 -17.07
C GLY A 257 15.31 1.02 -17.52
N ARG A 258 13.97 1.02 -17.58
CA ARG A 258 13.14 -0.18 -17.84
C ARG A 258 13.48 -1.32 -16.88
N PHE A 259 13.57 -0.98 -15.57
CA PHE A 259 13.90 -1.94 -14.54
C PHE A 259 12.71 -2.80 -14.13
N ALA A 260 11.48 -2.33 -14.36
CA ALA A 260 10.23 -3.03 -14.10
C ALA A 260 9.16 -2.59 -15.12
N ASP A 261 8.12 -3.42 -15.32
CA ASP A 261 6.99 -3.13 -16.20
C ASP A 261 5.87 -2.35 -15.48
N LEU A 262 5.75 -2.55 -14.17
CA LEU A 262 4.73 -2.00 -13.29
C LEU A 262 5.38 -1.45 -12.02
N ILE A 263 4.68 -0.57 -11.31
CA ILE A 263 5.15 -0.04 -10.02
C ILE A 263 4.05 -0.09 -8.96
N ASN A 264 4.42 -0.42 -7.71
CA ASN A 264 3.53 -0.43 -6.56
C ASN A 264 3.79 0.79 -5.66
N ILE A 265 2.80 1.66 -5.55
CA ILE A 265 2.80 2.85 -4.70
C ILE A 265 2.21 2.48 -3.34
N LYS A 266 2.95 2.73 -2.25
CA LYS A 266 2.45 2.63 -0.88
C LYS A 266 2.69 3.96 -0.17
N LEU A 267 1.66 4.50 0.48
CA LEU A 267 1.73 5.82 1.10
C LEU A 267 2.84 5.89 2.17
N MET A 268 3.04 4.81 2.91
CA MET A 268 4.10 4.72 3.93
C MET A 268 5.52 4.78 3.32
N LYS A 269 5.72 4.28 2.11
CA LYS A 269 7.02 4.35 1.43
C LYS A 269 7.30 5.74 0.89
N CYS A 270 6.32 6.35 0.24
CA CYS A 270 6.55 7.62 -0.48
C CYS A 270 6.33 8.87 0.37
N GLY A 271 5.64 8.77 1.53
CA GLY A 271 5.41 9.92 2.40
C GLY A 271 4.04 10.56 2.24
N GLY A 272 3.03 9.83 1.73
CA GLY A 272 1.65 10.26 1.67
C GLY A 272 1.08 10.45 0.27
N ILE A 273 -0.14 10.98 0.19
CA ILE A 273 -0.92 11.15 -1.04
C ILE A 273 -0.21 12.12 -2.01
N SER A 274 0.35 13.21 -1.49
CA SER A 274 1.02 14.24 -2.31
C SER A 274 2.20 13.69 -3.11
N GLU A 275 3.00 12.80 -2.55
CA GLU A 275 4.12 12.15 -3.24
C GLU A 275 3.64 10.98 -4.10
N ALA A 276 2.63 10.21 -3.64
CA ALA A 276 1.99 9.15 -4.42
C ALA A 276 1.43 9.68 -5.74
N TRP A 277 0.80 10.85 -5.72
CA TRP A 277 0.26 11.50 -6.91
C TRP A 277 1.36 11.81 -7.94
N LYS A 278 2.48 12.38 -7.50
CA LYS A 278 3.63 12.67 -8.38
C LYS A 278 4.22 11.40 -9.02
N ILE A 279 4.30 10.31 -8.24
CA ILE A 279 4.78 9.03 -8.75
C ILE A 279 3.84 8.51 -9.85
N ALA A 280 2.53 8.56 -9.60
CA ALA A 280 1.54 8.09 -10.54
C ALA A 280 1.46 8.92 -11.82
N ASP A 281 1.62 10.27 -11.73
CA ASP A 281 1.71 11.17 -12.90
C ASP A 281 2.95 10.85 -13.76
N ILE A 282 4.10 10.62 -13.12
CA ILE A 282 5.34 10.22 -13.82
C ILE A 282 5.14 8.90 -14.55
N ALA A 283 4.52 7.92 -13.90
CA ALA A 283 4.24 6.62 -14.49
C ALA A 283 3.26 6.73 -15.66
N GLU A 284 2.18 7.51 -15.50
CA GLU A 284 1.18 7.76 -16.54
C GLU A 284 1.81 8.38 -17.78
N ALA A 285 2.60 9.44 -17.59
CA ALA A 285 3.30 10.13 -18.68
C ALA A 285 4.24 9.22 -19.49
N ASN A 286 4.68 8.10 -18.91
CA ASN A 286 5.57 7.13 -19.54
C ASN A 286 4.87 5.81 -19.90
N GLY A 287 3.56 5.69 -19.73
CA GLY A 287 2.78 4.49 -20.08
C GLY A 287 2.96 3.30 -19.14
N VAL A 288 3.54 3.51 -17.96
CA VAL A 288 3.71 2.47 -16.92
C VAL A 288 2.52 2.50 -15.98
N LYS A 289 1.87 1.35 -15.76
CA LYS A 289 0.70 1.26 -14.87
C LYS A 289 1.12 1.11 -13.42
N CYS A 290 0.24 1.63 -12.53
CA CYS A 290 0.46 1.61 -11.09
C CYS A 290 -0.49 0.64 -10.38
N MET A 291 0.02 0.02 -9.33
CA MET A 291 -0.75 -0.51 -8.23
C MET A 291 -0.67 0.46 -7.05
N VAL A 292 -1.72 0.50 -6.25
CA VAL A 292 -1.68 1.05 -4.90
C VAL A 292 -1.85 -0.10 -3.93
N GLY A 293 -0.84 -0.27 -3.08
CA GLY A 293 -0.82 -1.27 -2.01
C GLY A 293 -0.69 -0.64 -0.63
N SER A 294 -0.71 -1.49 0.38
CA SER A 294 -0.45 -1.11 1.76
C SER A 294 0.64 -1.99 2.40
N MET A 295 1.14 -1.55 3.54
CA MET A 295 1.76 -2.45 4.52
C MET A 295 0.65 -3.17 5.30
N MET A 296 0.97 -3.85 6.38
CA MET A 296 -0.02 -4.14 7.43
C MET A 296 -0.29 -2.83 8.16
N GLU A 297 -1.39 -2.16 7.80
CA GLU A 297 -1.72 -0.80 8.17
C GLU A 297 -3.13 -0.69 8.76
N PRO A 298 -3.38 0.33 9.62
CA PRO A 298 -4.73 0.59 10.11
C PRO A 298 -5.68 1.02 8.98
N SER A 299 -6.98 0.74 9.16
CA SER A 299 -8.05 1.04 8.21
C SER A 299 -8.03 2.49 7.71
N LEU A 300 -7.68 3.46 8.57
CA LEU A 300 -7.60 4.88 8.22
C LEU A 300 -6.57 5.17 7.11
N SER A 301 -5.37 4.60 7.20
CA SER A 301 -4.34 4.82 6.17
C SER A 301 -4.63 4.07 4.87
N VAL A 302 -5.22 2.87 4.99
CA VAL A 302 -5.66 2.11 3.81
C VAL A 302 -6.82 2.81 3.10
N ALA A 303 -7.74 3.42 3.85
CA ALA A 303 -8.81 4.24 3.27
C ALA A 303 -8.26 5.45 2.51
N ALA A 304 -7.25 6.13 3.05
CA ALA A 304 -6.58 7.22 2.33
C ALA A 304 -5.95 6.74 1.01
N ALA A 305 -5.32 5.56 1.01
CA ALA A 305 -4.78 4.92 -0.19
C ALA A 305 -5.89 4.55 -1.18
N ALA A 306 -7.03 4.06 -0.70
CA ALA A 306 -8.20 3.75 -1.52
C ALA A 306 -8.81 5.01 -2.16
N HIS A 307 -8.94 6.12 -1.43
CA HIS A 307 -9.38 7.40 -1.99
C HIS A 307 -8.43 7.91 -3.10
N PHE A 308 -7.13 7.79 -2.90
CA PHE A 308 -6.14 8.10 -3.94
C PHE A 308 -6.30 7.17 -5.14
N ALA A 309 -6.42 5.86 -4.93
CA ALA A 309 -6.63 4.89 -5.99
C ALA A 309 -7.91 5.13 -6.77
N ALA A 310 -9.01 5.55 -6.11
CA ALA A 310 -10.28 5.88 -6.74
C ALA A 310 -10.16 7.08 -7.69
N ALA A 311 -9.30 8.03 -7.36
CA ALA A 311 -9.19 9.29 -8.10
C ALA A 311 -8.17 9.22 -9.24
N HIS A 312 -7.03 8.53 -9.08
CA HIS A 312 -5.98 8.57 -10.10
C HIS A 312 -6.21 7.55 -11.23
N PRO A 313 -6.33 7.98 -12.50
CA PRO A 313 -6.69 7.09 -13.61
C PRO A 313 -5.63 6.01 -13.91
N ASN A 314 -4.36 6.29 -13.66
CA ASN A 314 -3.26 5.37 -13.93
C ASN A 314 -3.07 4.26 -12.87
N VAL A 315 -3.75 4.37 -11.73
CA VAL A 315 -3.81 3.30 -10.72
C VAL A 315 -4.85 2.28 -11.17
N VAL A 316 -4.40 1.15 -11.68
CA VAL A 316 -5.27 0.11 -12.26
C VAL A 316 -5.32 -1.17 -11.43
N TYR A 317 -4.38 -1.33 -10.50
CA TYR A 317 -4.31 -2.45 -9.58
C TYR A 317 -4.40 -1.95 -8.13
N MET A 318 -5.01 -2.72 -7.25
CA MET A 318 -5.11 -2.45 -5.82
C MET A 318 -4.77 -3.69 -5.00
N ASP A 319 -4.15 -3.46 -3.84
CA ASP A 319 -3.75 -4.44 -2.83
C ASP A 319 -3.99 -3.80 -1.45
N LEU A 320 -5.27 -3.77 -1.05
CA LEU A 320 -5.80 -2.96 0.06
C LEU A 320 -6.55 -3.83 1.08
N ASP A 321 -6.13 -5.07 1.27
CA ASP A 321 -6.78 -6.06 2.14
C ASP A 321 -6.30 -6.01 3.60
N ALA A 322 -5.34 -5.15 3.96
CA ALA A 322 -4.79 -5.09 5.32
C ALA A 322 -5.85 -4.94 6.42
N PRO A 323 -6.92 -4.12 6.28
CA PRO A 323 -7.96 -4.02 7.31
C PRO A 323 -8.70 -5.33 7.60
N LEU A 324 -8.79 -6.25 6.63
CA LEU A 324 -9.45 -7.55 6.81
C LEU A 324 -8.68 -8.51 7.74
N TRP A 325 -7.44 -8.17 8.05
CA TRP A 325 -6.60 -8.95 8.97
C TRP A 325 -6.66 -8.44 10.42
N LEU A 326 -7.26 -7.26 10.65
CA LEU A 326 -7.29 -6.62 11.96
C LEU A 326 -8.48 -7.12 12.79
N SER A 327 -8.27 -7.30 14.10
CA SER A 327 -9.32 -7.79 15.01
C SER A 327 -10.31 -6.70 15.43
N GLU A 328 -9.88 -5.44 15.43
CA GLU A 328 -10.65 -4.27 15.84
C GLU A 328 -10.23 -3.05 15.00
N GLU A 329 -11.13 -2.52 14.19
CA GLU A 329 -10.91 -1.27 13.46
C GLU A 329 -12.20 -0.49 13.27
N PRO A 330 -12.14 0.86 13.37
CA PRO A 330 -13.20 1.72 12.88
C PRO A 330 -13.37 1.52 11.37
N ASP A 331 -14.60 1.43 10.91
CA ASP A 331 -14.93 1.16 9.52
C ASP A 331 -14.71 2.40 8.63
N HIS A 332 -13.47 2.62 8.19
CA HIS A 332 -13.16 3.62 7.16
C HIS A 332 -13.35 3.06 5.76
N LEU A 333 -13.42 1.74 5.62
CA LEU A 333 -13.66 0.99 4.40
C LEU A 333 -14.68 -0.13 4.67
N THR A 334 -15.48 -0.46 3.66
CA THR A 334 -16.31 -1.67 3.66
C THR A 334 -15.90 -2.55 2.49
N TYR A 335 -15.94 -3.86 2.71
CA TYR A 335 -15.63 -4.85 1.69
C TYR A 335 -16.88 -5.69 1.38
N ASP A 336 -17.18 -5.85 0.08
CA ASP A 336 -18.15 -6.82 -0.42
C ASP A 336 -17.39 -7.79 -1.35
N GLY A 337 -16.88 -8.90 -0.76
CA GLY A 337 -15.87 -9.71 -1.40
C GLY A 337 -14.64 -8.86 -1.76
N GLU A 338 -14.26 -8.88 -3.04
CA GLU A 338 -13.12 -8.09 -3.55
C GLU A 338 -13.43 -6.61 -3.78
N ASP A 339 -14.71 -6.20 -3.78
CA ASP A 339 -15.09 -4.80 -4.01
C ASP A 339 -14.84 -3.97 -2.73
N VAL A 340 -14.16 -2.82 -2.90
CA VAL A 340 -13.83 -1.89 -1.80
C VAL A 340 -14.71 -0.66 -1.91
N LEU A 341 -15.50 -0.40 -0.87
CA LEU A 341 -16.47 0.69 -0.82
C LEU A 341 -15.93 1.84 0.05
N LEU A 342 -15.96 3.05 -0.49
CA LEU A 342 -15.57 4.28 0.18
C LEU A 342 -16.78 4.99 0.79
N SER A 343 -16.55 5.74 1.86
CA SER A 343 -17.55 6.61 2.46
C SER A 343 -17.78 7.87 1.61
N ASP A 344 -19.03 8.29 1.50
CA ASP A 344 -19.42 9.58 0.91
C ASP A 344 -19.38 10.75 1.93
N GLN A 345 -18.96 10.47 3.17
CA GLN A 345 -18.81 11.51 4.18
C GLN A 345 -17.60 12.41 3.88
N PRO A 346 -17.62 13.68 4.33
CA PRO A 346 -16.48 14.58 4.16
C PRO A 346 -15.18 14.01 4.73
N GLY A 347 -14.08 14.27 4.05
CA GLY A 347 -12.78 13.70 4.40
C GLY A 347 -12.61 12.27 3.93
N ILE A 348 -11.86 11.49 4.69
CA ILE A 348 -11.73 10.04 4.51
C ILE A 348 -13.04 9.34 4.92
N GLY A 349 -13.75 9.96 5.88
CA GLY A 349 -15.04 9.48 6.37
C GLY A 349 -14.96 8.19 7.19
N ILE A 350 -16.11 7.82 7.75
CA ILE A 350 -16.35 6.51 8.37
C ILE A 350 -17.54 5.92 7.64
N VAL A 351 -17.43 4.68 7.19
CA VAL A 351 -18.58 3.95 6.61
C VAL A 351 -19.49 3.56 7.76
N GLN A 352 -20.75 4.02 7.72
CA GLN A 352 -21.73 3.57 8.70
C GLN A 352 -22.17 2.15 8.33
N PRO A 353 -22.22 1.22 9.28
CA PRO A 353 -22.79 -0.09 9.02
C PRO A 353 -24.25 0.06 8.54
N VAL A 354 -24.59 -0.64 7.47
CA VAL A 354 -25.94 -0.68 6.87
C VAL A 354 -26.88 -1.44 7.78
#